data_0ac26349197bc2a6aef7a7dec67b9b03
#
_entry.id   0ac26349197bc2a6aef7a7dec67b9b03
#
_cell.length_a   1.000
_cell.length_b   1.000
_cell.length_c   1.000
_cell.angle_alpha   90.00
_cell.angle_beta   90.00
_cell.angle_gamma   90.00
#
_symmetry.space_group_name_H-M   'P 1'
#
loop_
_entity.id
_entity.type
_entity.pdbx_description
1 polymer ?
#
loop_
_entity_poly.entity_id
_entity_poly.type
_entity_poly.pdbx_seq_one_letter_code
_entity_poly.pdbx_strand_id
1 'polypeptide(L)'
;MSLMKELIKGKVKTVYAVDDVNRVMIMYHDKVTAGNGEKEDVIKSKGEINCKITDILFKELEKQGVQTHRVDTIGHTMLCTKVDIIPVEFVVRNVAAGSIVRQTTLEQGREFEFPLVEYYLKDDSKNDPLLTEDRLTLMGYDNLTPINMKCPVSYTHLTLPTILLV
;
A
#
# COMPACT_ATOMS: atom_id res chain seq x y z
N MET A 1 -13.54 10.85 27.61
CA MET A 1 -12.79 10.31 26.45
C MET A 1 -13.83 9.79 25.47
N SER A 2 -14.04 10.47 24.35
CA SER A 2 -14.91 9.96 23.30
C SER A 2 -14.25 8.70 22.73
N LEU A 3 -14.96 7.57 22.75
CA LEU A 3 -14.51 6.33 22.12
C LEU A 3 -14.45 6.60 20.62
N MET A 4 -13.24 6.58 20.05
CA MET A 4 -13.07 6.71 18.60
C MET A 4 -13.77 5.52 17.93
N LYS A 5 -14.65 5.82 16.97
CA LYS A 5 -15.38 4.79 16.24
C LYS A 5 -14.44 4.09 15.26
N GLU A 6 -14.23 2.77 15.43
CA GLU A 6 -13.54 1.93 14.46
C GLU A 6 -14.34 1.88 13.16
N LEU A 7 -13.67 2.15 12.03
CA LEU A 7 -14.25 2.09 10.69
C LEU A 7 -13.82 0.81 9.97
N ILE A 8 -12.52 0.52 9.95
CA ILE A 8 -11.94 -0.63 9.25
C ILE A 8 -10.81 -1.19 10.11
N LYS A 9 -10.81 -2.50 10.31
CA LYS A 9 -9.73 -3.21 10.99
C LYS A 9 -9.03 -4.14 10.01
N GLY A 10 -7.74 -3.88 9.76
CA GLY A 10 -6.86 -4.73 8.97
C GLY A 10 -5.93 -5.57 9.82
N LYS A 11 -5.08 -6.36 9.17
CA LYS A 11 -4.09 -7.27 9.82
C LYS A 11 -3.06 -6.49 10.65
N VAL A 12 -2.63 -5.31 10.19
CA VAL A 12 -1.52 -4.54 10.79
C VAL A 12 -1.88 -3.10 11.16
N LYS A 13 -3.06 -2.64 10.83
CA LYS A 13 -3.53 -1.28 11.13
C LYS A 13 -5.05 -1.23 11.25
N THR A 14 -5.55 -0.26 12.02
CA THR A 14 -6.99 0.03 12.16
C THR A 14 -7.23 1.49 11.81
N VAL A 15 -8.32 1.74 11.10
CA VAL A 15 -8.80 3.07 10.72
C VAL A 15 -9.92 3.49 11.65
N TYR A 16 -9.81 4.67 12.24
CA TYR A 16 -10.81 5.26 13.14
C TYR A 16 -11.38 6.53 12.55
N ALA A 17 -12.67 6.77 12.83
CA ALA A 17 -13.28 8.07 12.60
C ALA A 17 -12.72 9.09 13.60
N VAL A 18 -12.55 10.32 13.13
CA VAL A 18 -12.28 11.50 13.96
C VAL A 18 -13.45 12.49 13.85
N ASP A 19 -13.42 13.57 14.62
CA ASP A 19 -14.53 14.56 14.63
C ASP A 19 -14.72 15.25 13.26
N ASP A 20 -13.64 15.40 12.49
CA ASP A 20 -13.69 15.88 11.10
C ASP A 20 -14.08 14.72 10.16
N VAL A 21 -15.26 14.83 9.54
CA VAL A 21 -15.81 13.82 8.62
C VAL A 21 -14.96 13.55 7.38
N ASN A 22 -14.09 14.51 7.02
CA ASN A 22 -13.17 14.41 5.89
C ASN A 22 -11.82 13.82 6.28
N ARG A 23 -11.66 13.40 7.53
CA ARG A 23 -10.41 12.84 8.05
C ARG A 23 -10.62 11.50 8.71
N VAL A 24 -9.56 10.74 8.78
CA VAL A 24 -9.48 9.46 9.50
C VAL A 24 -8.16 9.37 10.24
N MET A 25 -8.12 8.59 11.29
CA MET A 25 -6.88 8.26 11.98
C MET A 25 -6.53 6.79 11.72
N ILE A 26 -5.32 6.54 11.26
CA ILE A 26 -4.78 5.20 11.04
C ILE A 26 -3.86 4.87 12.21
N MET A 27 -4.18 3.82 12.96
CA MET A 27 -3.36 3.29 14.04
C MET A 27 -2.61 2.06 13.54
N TYR A 28 -1.30 2.05 13.63
CA TYR A 28 -0.44 0.94 13.25
C TYR A 28 -0.21 0.01 14.44
N HIS A 29 -0.25 -1.29 14.21
CA HIS A 29 -0.12 -2.31 15.24
C HIS A 29 1.24 -3.00 15.22
N ASP A 30 1.66 -3.47 16.37
CA ASP A 30 2.87 -4.28 16.56
C ASP A 30 2.69 -5.73 16.05
N LYS A 31 1.46 -6.10 15.71
CA LYS A 31 1.10 -7.43 15.22
C LYS A 31 1.78 -7.75 13.89
N VAL A 32 2.27 -8.97 13.77
CA VAL A 32 2.82 -9.58 12.55
C VAL A 32 1.98 -10.79 12.19
N THR A 33 1.69 -10.97 10.92
CA THR A 33 1.00 -12.17 10.43
C THR A 33 1.78 -12.79 9.28
N ALA A 34 1.76 -14.11 9.20
CA ALA A 34 2.32 -14.89 8.09
C ALA A 34 1.33 -15.99 7.68
N GLY A 35 1.48 -16.54 6.45
CA GLY A 35 0.61 -17.60 5.94
C GLY A 35 -0.87 -17.19 5.90
N ASN A 36 -1.21 -16.06 5.29
CA ASN A 36 -2.59 -15.51 5.25
C ASN A 36 -3.24 -15.29 6.64
N GLY A 37 -2.45 -15.09 7.69
CA GLY A 37 -2.94 -14.86 9.05
C GLY A 37 -2.97 -16.12 9.92
N GLU A 38 -2.52 -17.27 9.43
CA GLU A 38 -2.44 -18.51 10.21
C GLU A 38 -1.41 -18.43 11.35
N LYS A 39 -0.37 -17.62 11.16
CA LYS A 39 0.65 -17.36 12.19
C LYS A 39 0.59 -15.90 12.59
N GLU A 40 0.52 -15.66 13.87
CA GLU A 40 0.49 -14.34 14.47
C GLU A 40 1.56 -14.20 15.55
N ASP A 41 2.23 -13.05 15.58
CA ASP A 41 3.20 -12.70 16.60
C ASP A 41 3.16 -11.18 16.84
N VAL A 42 3.86 -10.71 17.87
CA VAL A 42 3.94 -9.28 18.23
C VAL A 42 5.40 -8.87 18.30
N ILE A 43 5.77 -7.92 17.45
CA ILE A 43 7.10 -7.31 17.47
C ILE A 43 6.96 -5.93 18.04
N LYS A 44 7.50 -5.72 19.25
CA LYS A 44 7.45 -4.44 19.96
C LYS A 44 7.96 -3.28 19.10
N SER A 45 7.21 -2.18 19.09
CA SER A 45 7.50 -0.95 18.34
C SER A 45 7.42 -1.09 16.81
N LYS A 46 7.02 -2.23 16.25
CA LYS A 46 6.83 -2.40 14.81
C LYS A 46 5.82 -1.39 14.24
N GLY A 47 4.71 -1.18 14.95
CA GLY A 47 3.68 -0.22 14.54
C GLY A 47 4.25 1.20 14.42
N GLU A 48 5.01 1.64 15.42
CA GLU A 48 5.65 2.96 15.40
C GLU A 48 6.68 3.08 14.27
N ILE A 49 7.51 2.07 14.07
CA ILE A 49 8.52 2.04 13.00
C ILE A 49 7.84 2.09 11.64
N ASN A 50 6.81 1.28 11.40
CA ASN A 50 6.07 1.29 10.15
C ASN A 50 5.38 2.63 9.89
N CYS A 51 4.80 3.26 10.92
CA CYS A 51 4.20 4.57 10.83
C CYS A 51 5.23 5.63 10.44
N LYS A 52 6.41 5.62 11.07
CA LYS A 52 7.51 6.54 10.76
C LYS A 52 8.05 6.34 9.33
N ILE A 53 8.25 5.10 8.89
CA ILE A 53 8.69 4.81 7.52
C ILE A 53 7.67 5.35 6.52
N THR A 54 6.38 5.11 6.75
CA THR A 54 5.29 5.61 5.90
C THR A 54 5.29 7.14 5.85
N ASP A 55 5.45 7.81 6.99
CA ASP A 55 5.53 9.28 7.09
C ASP A 55 6.71 9.86 6.29
N ILE A 56 7.89 9.24 6.40
CA ILE A 56 9.08 9.66 5.65
C ILE A 56 8.87 9.53 4.14
N LEU A 57 8.32 8.39 3.70
CA LEU A 57 8.05 8.14 2.28
C LEU A 57 7.00 9.11 1.72
N PHE A 58 5.91 9.36 2.44
CA PHE A 58 4.90 10.31 2.00
C PHE A 58 5.45 11.73 1.93
N LYS A 59 6.24 12.17 2.92
CA LYS A 59 6.92 13.47 2.88
C LYS A 59 7.86 13.60 1.68
N GLU A 60 8.56 12.53 1.31
CA GLU A 60 9.43 12.55 0.15
C GLU A 60 8.64 12.65 -1.16
N LEU A 61 7.52 11.94 -1.28
CA LEU A 61 6.59 12.06 -2.41
C LEU A 61 6.02 13.48 -2.51
N GLU A 62 5.60 14.06 -1.39
CA GLU A 62 5.06 15.42 -1.31
C GLU A 62 6.09 16.47 -1.78
N LYS A 63 7.38 16.31 -1.44
CA LYS A 63 8.46 17.15 -1.96
C LYS A 63 8.61 17.07 -3.49
N GLN A 64 8.27 15.92 -4.07
CA GLN A 64 8.28 15.71 -5.52
C GLN A 64 6.98 16.18 -6.21
N GLY A 65 6.07 16.82 -5.46
CA GLY A 65 4.79 17.31 -5.97
C GLY A 65 3.68 16.26 -6.08
N VAL A 66 3.90 15.06 -5.52
CA VAL A 66 2.86 14.02 -5.46
C VAL A 66 1.98 14.27 -4.25
N GLN A 67 0.67 14.42 -4.47
CA GLN A 67 -0.30 14.56 -3.39
C GLN A 67 -0.48 13.23 -2.67
N THR A 68 -0.50 13.28 -1.32
CA THR A 68 -0.79 12.11 -0.48
C THR A 68 -1.99 12.41 0.43
N HIS A 69 -2.54 11.37 1.04
CA HIS A 69 -3.61 11.54 2.03
C HIS A 69 -3.06 11.85 3.43
N ARG A 70 -1.75 11.88 3.62
CA ARG A 70 -1.11 12.18 4.90
C ARG A 70 -1.38 13.62 5.33
N VAL A 71 -1.75 13.82 6.58
CA VAL A 71 -1.88 15.15 7.21
C VAL A 71 -0.82 15.32 8.29
N ASP A 72 -0.77 14.42 9.26
CA ASP A 72 0.15 14.49 10.40
C ASP A 72 0.43 13.10 10.98
N THR A 73 1.51 12.96 11.75
CA THR A 73 1.94 11.68 12.33
C THR A 73 2.41 11.86 13.76
N ILE A 74 1.85 11.07 14.68
CA ILE A 74 2.20 11.08 16.11
C ILE A 74 2.37 9.64 16.60
N GLY A 75 3.61 9.26 16.97
CA GLY A 75 3.91 7.90 17.45
C GLY A 75 3.58 6.83 16.42
N HIS A 76 2.64 5.95 16.73
CA HIS A 76 2.17 4.88 15.85
C HIS A 76 0.84 5.21 15.16
N THR A 77 0.44 6.48 15.15
CA THR A 77 -0.80 6.95 14.52
C THR A 77 -0.52 7.99 13.42
N MET A 78 -1.28 7.94 12.36
CA MET A 78 -1.24 8.90 11.26
C MET A 78 -2.64 9.47 11.04
N LEU A 79 -2.75 10.80 11.08
CA LEU A 79 -3.94 11.52 10.65
C LEU A 79 -3.91 11.64 9.13
N CYS A 80 -4.98 11.24 8.48
CA CYS A 80 -5.10 11.23 7.02
C CYS A 80 -6.38 11.92 6.55
N THR A 81 -6.36 12.47 5.35
CA THR A 81 -7.57 12.79 4.62
C THR A 81 -8.33 11.49 4.33
N LYS A 82 -9.64 11.49 4.52
CA LYS A 82 -10.48 10.36 4.18
C LYS A 82 -10.58 10.27 2.66
N VAL A 83 -10.30 9.09 2.13
CA VAL A 83 -10.31 8.82 0.68
C VAL A 83 -10.99 7.49 0.41
N ASP A 84 -11.50 7.32 -0.80
CA ASP A 84 -12.01 6.05 -1.30
C ASP A 84 -10.87 5.25 -1.91
N ILE A 85 -10.68 4.01 -1.44
CA ILE A 85 -9.57 3.16 -1.90
C ILE A 85 -9.98 2.44 -3.18
N ILE A 86 -9.17 2.60 -4.22
CA ILE A 86 -9.27 1.81 -5.44
C ILE A 86 -8.74 0.40 -5.12
N PRO A 87 -9.51 -0.67 -5.35
CA PRO A 87 -9.12 -2.03 -4.99
C PRO A 87 -8.12 -2.64 -6.00
N VAL A 88 -7.05 -1.89 -6.27
CA VAL A 88 -5.95 -2.30 -7.15
C VAL A 88 -4.63 -2.10 -6.43
N GLU A 89 -3.83 -3.16 -6.38
CA GLU A 89 -2.46 -3.11 -5.86
C GLU A 89 -1.50 -2.86 -7.02
N PHE A 90 -0.61 -1.88 -6.86
CA PHE A 90 0.46 -1.54 -7.80
C PHE A 90 1.76 -2.14 -7.29
N VAL A 91 2.39 -2.98 -8.07
CA VAL A 91 3.66 -3.62 -7.71
C VAL A 91 4.73 -3.20 -8.70
N VAL A 92 5.80 -2.59 -8.20
CA VAL A 92 6.98 -2.23 -8.99
C VAL A 92 8.10 -3.19 -8.63
N ARG A 93 8.66 -3.87 -9.65
CA ARG A 93 9.76 -4.82 -9.47
C ARG A 93 10.96 -4.40 -10.27
N ASN A 94 12.12 -4.36 -9.62
CA ASN A 94 13.43 -4.21 -10.28
C ASN A 94 14.14 -5.55 -10.42
N VAL A 95 13.70 -6.55 -9.63
CA VAL A 95 14.31 -7.87 -9.57
C VAL A 95 13.22 -8.94 -9.57
N ALA A 96 13.44 -10.04 -10.27
CA ALA A 96 12.52 -11.17 -10.26
C ALA A 96 12.52 -11.86 -8.90
N ALA A 97 11.38 -11.77 -8.18
CA ALA A 97 11.18 -12.42 -6.90
C ALA A 97 9.69 -12.63 -6.60
N GLY A 98 9.38 -13.61 -5.74
CA GLY A 98 8.02 -13.86 -5.28
C GLY A 98 7.10 -14.45 -6.37
N SER A 99 5.93 -13.85 -6.60
CA SER A 99 4.89 -14.39 -7.51
C SER A 99 5.38 -14.51 -8.95
N ILE A 100 6.12 -13.54 -9.46
CA ILE A 100 6.60 -13.55 -10.84
C ILE A 100 7.49 -14.77 -11.15
N VAL A 101 8.35 -15.18 -10.22
CA VAL A 101 9.19 -16.38 -10.37
C VAL A 101 8.35 -17.67 -10.41
N ARG A 102 7.27 -17.71 -9.64
CA ARG A 102 6.35 -18.86 -9.63
C ARG A 102 5.44 -18.92 -10.85
N GLN A 103 5.14 -17.78 -11.46
CA GLN A 103 4.20 -17.64 -12.57
C GLN A 103 4.86 -17.61 -13.95
N THR A 104 6.19 -17.47 -13.99
CA THR A 104 6.96 -17.37 -15.23
C THR A 104 8.20 -18.28 -15.20
N THR A 105 8.97 -18.27 -16.28
CA THR A 105 10.26 -18.98 -16.38
C THR A 105 11.45 -18.12 -15.91
N LEU A 106 11.20 -16.97 -15.29
CA LEU A 106 12.28 -16.09 -14.83
C LEU A 106 12.98 -16.67 -13.60
N GLU A 107 14.30 -16.63 -13.62
CA GLU A 107 15.11 -17.04 -12.47
C GLU A 107 15.03 -16.01 -11.34
N GLN A 108 14.99 -16.50 -10.10
CA GLN A 108 15.01 -15.65 -8.93
C GLN A 108 16.31 -14.83 -8.87
N GLY A 109 16.17 -13.53 -8.59
CA GLY A 109 17.30 -12.62 -8.52
C GLY A 109 17.69 -11.99 -9.86
N ARG A 110 17.04 -12.34 -10.98
CA ARG A 110 17.27 -11.68 -12.26
C ARG A 110 16.87 -10.21 -12.16
N GLU A 111 17.79 -9.32 -12.43
CA GLU A 111 17.53 -7.87 -12.52
C GLU A 111 16.86 -7.53 -13.86
N PHE A 112 15.95 -6.56 -13.80
CA PHE A 112 15.27 -6.03 -14.99
C PHE A 112 15.98 -4.78 -15.48
N GLU A 113 16.09 -4.61 -16.79
CA GLU A 113 16.63 -3.40 -17.42
C GLU A 113 15.77 -2.17 -17.09
N PHE A 114 14.45 -2.37 -17.01
CA PHE A 114 13.47 -1.36 -16.63
C PHE A 114 12.56 -1.91 -15.52
N PRO A 115 12.09 -1.05 -14.59
CA PRO A 115 11.13 -1.49 -13.59
C PRO A 115 9.88 -2.10 -14.23
N LEU A 116 9.53 -3.31 -13.83
CA LEU A 116 8.27 -3.94 -14.20
C LEU A 116 7.17 -3.41 -13.30
N VAL A 117 6.09 -2.89 -13.88
CA VAL A 117 4.88 -2.46 -13.16
C VAL A 117 3.78 -3.49 -13.40
N GLU A 118 3.23 -4.01 -12.33
CA GLU A 118 2.13 -4.97 -12.35
C GLU A 118 0.94 -4.44 -11.55
N TYR A 119 -0.25 -4.84 -11.94
CA TYR A 119 -1.50 -4.49 -11.29
C TYR A 119 -2.19 -5.76 -10.80
N TYR A 120 -2.65 -5.76 -9.55
CA TYR A 120 -3.39 -6.88 -8.98
C TYR A 120 -4.72 -6.39 -8.42
N LEU A 121 -5.81 -7.10 -8.75
CA LEU A 121 -7.09 -6.84 -8.10
C LEU A 121 -6.98 -7.21 -6.62
N LYS A 122 -7.34 -6.29 -5.74
CA LYS A 122 -7.36 -6.56 -4.30
C LYS A 122 -8.65 -7.29 -3.92
N ASP A 123 -8.63 -8.61 -4.13
CA ASP A 123 -9.75 -9.51 -3.84
C ASP A 123 -9.20 -10.85 -3.32
N ASP A 124 -9.09 -10.96 -1.99
CA ASP A 124 -8.57 -12.16 -1.32
C ASP A 124 -9.34 -13.45 -1.73
N SER A 125 -10.64 -13.34 -2.07
CA SER A 125 -11.45 -14.47 -2.51
C SER A 125 -11.04 -15.03 -3.88
N LYS A 126 -10.37 -14.21 -4.68
CA LYS A 126 -9.84 -14.54 -6.01
C LYS A 126 -8.33 -14.68 -6.04
N ASN A 127 -7.66 -14.67 -4.87
CA ASN A 127 -6.20 -14.69 -4.74
C ASN A 127 -5.50 -13.55 -5.47
N ASP A 128 -6.04 -12.33 -5.35
CA ASP A 128 -5.48 -11.10 -5.92
C ASP A 128 -4.98 -11.31 -7.38
N PRO A 129 -5.88 -11.54 -8.37
CA PRO A 129 -5.48 -11.87 -9.73
C PRO A 129 -4.76 -10.71 -10.41
N LEU A 130 -3.78 -11.06 -11.26
CA LEU A 130 -3.09 -10.11 -12.12
C LEU A 130 -4.07 -9.44 -13.10
N LEU A 131 -3.98 -8.12 -13.22
CA LEU A 131 -4.76 -7.31 -14.15
C LEU A 131 -3.86 -6.79 -15.29
N THR A 132 -4.44 -6.69 -16.48
CA THR A 132 -3.87 -5.94 -17.60
C THR A 132 -4.42 -4.52 -17.61
N GLU A 133 -3.78 -3.60 -18.32
CA GLU A 133 -4.28 -2.24 -18.51
C GLU A 133 -5.69 -2.23 -19.13
N ASP A 134 -5.95 -3.11 -20.10
CA ASP A 134 -7.27 -3.25 -20.70
C ASP A 134 -8.33 -3.68 -19.68
N ARG A 135 -7.97 -4.57 -18.75
CA ARG A 135 -8.89 -4.96 -17.66
C ARG A 135 -9.16 -3.82 -16.71
N LEU A 136 -8.16 -2.99 -16.38
CA LEU A 136 -8.36 -1.78 -15.57
C LEU A 136 -9.34 -0.82 -16.26
N THR A 137 -9.16 -0.57 -17.55
CA THR A 137 -10.05 0.24 -18.37
C THR A 137 -11.48 -0.31 -18.36
N LEU A 138 -11.67 -1.63 -18.62
CA LEU A 138 -12.98 -2.26 -18.58
C LEU A 138 -13.66 -2.21 -17.20
N MET A 139 -12.89 -2.09 -16.13
CA MET A 139 -13.39 -1.92 -14.76
C MET A 139 -13.69 -0.45 -14.41
N GLY A 140 -13.51 0.49 -15.34
CA GLY A 140 -13.77 1.92 -15.14
C GLY A 140 -12.62 2.67 -14.46
N TYR A 141 -11.42 2.11 -14.49
CA TYR A 141 -10.20 2.73 -13.93
C TYR A 141 -9.31 3.33 -15.03
N ASP A 142 -9.89 3.98 -16.02
CA ASP A 142 -9.20 4.55 -17.20
C ASP A 142 -8.13 5.57 -16.80
N ASN A 143 -8.34 6.30 -15.72
CA ASN A 143 -7.42 7.31 -15.22
C ASN A 143 -6.23 6.74 -14.45
N LEU A 144 -6.22 5.42 -14.23
CA LEU A 144 -5.08 4.69 -13.63
C LEU A 144 -4.07 4.21 -14.67
N THR A 145 -4.41 4.29 -15.98
CA THR A 145 -3.47 4.07 -17.09
C THR A 145 -2.39 5.15 -17.05
N PRO A 146 -1.18 4.78 -17.29
CA PRO A 146 -0.10 4.89 -16.33
C PRO A 146 -0.02 6.33 -15.93
N ILE A 147 -0.30 6.61 -14.73
CA ILE A 147 0.55 7.56 -14.10
C ILE A 147 1.91 7.13 -14.62
N ASN A 148 2.45 7.91 -15.56
CA ASN A 148 3.85 7.86 -15.91
C ASN A 148 4.62 8.07 -14.62
N MET A 149 4.52 7.11 -13.73
CA MET A 149 5.40 6.94 -12.61
C MET A 149 6.75 6.59 -13.23
N LYS A 150 7.39 7.61 -13.77
CA LYS A 150 8.82 7.75 -13.58
C LYS A 150 8.99 7.84 -12.07
N CYS A 151 8.70 6.72 -11.38
CA CYS A 151 9.02 6.58 -9.99
C CYS A 151 10.55 6.53 -9.96
N PRO A 152 11.23 7.60 -9.52
CA PRO A 152 12.70 7.63 -9.51
C PRO A 152 13.26 6.73 -8.41
N VAL A 153 12.42 5.88 -7.79
CA VAL A 153 12.80 5.15 -6.60
C VAL A 153 12.99 3.67 -6.96
N SER A 154 14.24 3.33 -7.23
CA SER A 154 14.74 1.96 -7.29
C SER A 154 14.69 1.34 -5.89
N TYR A 155 13.60 0.64 -5.53
CA TYR A 155 13.57 -0.20 -4.34
C TYR A 155 13.15 -1.62 -4.69
N THR A 156 14.03 -2.54 -4.33
CA THR A 156 13.73 -3.95 -4.21
C THR A 156 12.62 -4.14 -3.18
N HIS A 157 11.46 -4.66 -3.58
CA HIS A 157 10.32 -5.01 -2.71
C HIS A 157 9.76 -3.87 -1.84
N LEU A 158 9.13 -2.90 -2.45
CA LEU A 158 8.15 -2.06 -1.78
C LEU A 158 6.76 -2.41 -2.30
N THR A 159 6.06 -3.26 -1.58
CA THR A 159 4.60 -3.20 -1.55
C THR A 159 4.24 -1.90 -0.83
N LEU A 160 4.15 -0.81 -1.56
CA LEU A 160 3.54 0.38 -1.02
C LEU A 160 2.07 0.04 -0.74
N PRO A 161 1.58 0.23 0.49
CA PRO A 161 0.15 0.20 0.72
C PRO A 161 -0.45 1.20 -0.26
N THR A 162 -1.44 0.77 -1.01
CA THR A 162 -2.11 1.50 -2.09
C THR A 162 -2.04 3.00 -1.88
N ILE A 163 -1.15 3.68 -2.62
CA ILE A 163 -1.09 5.14 -2.59
C ILE A 163 -2.26 5.60 -3.44
N LEU A 164 -3.26 6.14 -2.79
CA LEU A 164 -4.33 6.83 -3.46
C LEU A 164 -3.80 8.16 -3.97
N LEU A 165 -3.76 8.27 -5.27
CA LEU A 165 -3.75 9.55 -5.95
C LEU A 165 -5.21 9.97 -6.11
N VAL A 166 -5.54 11.09 -5.51
CA VAL A 166 -6.82 11.79 -5.72
C VAL A 166 -6.69 12.65 -6.97
#